data_14144dd637496cf58a93b6231da11b60
#
_entry.id   14144dd637496cf58a93b6231da11b60
#
_cell.length_a   1.000
_cell.length_b   1.000
_cell.length_c   1.000
_cell.angle_alpha   90.00
_cell.angle_beta   90.00
_cell.angle_gamma   90.00
#
_symmetry.space_group_name_H-M   'P 1'
#
loop_
_entity.id
_entity.type
_entity.pdbx_description
1 polymer ?
#
loop_
_entity_poly.entity_id
_entity_poly.type
_entity_poly.pdbx_seq_one_letter_code
_entity_poly.pdbx_strand_id
1 'polypeptide(L)'
;MLPEEQLQRLYVAGFDLQTFERFPQAIGVLRDGCLAFLVPGPDGLQILGNVGWRMGESLGPLVERGGRKVFVHKQEVIEATPERIATLERFRSDLKAILRGEEAIQEQR
;
A
#
# COMPACT_ATOMS: atom_id res chain seq x y z
N MET A 1 -15.30 9.92 -5.98
CA MET A 1 -14.55 9.61 -7.22
C MET A 1 -14.83 8.19 -7.62
N LEU A 2 -14.98 7.95 -8.91
CA LEU A 2 -15.25 6.60 -9.40
C LEU A 2 -14.02 5.71 -9.23
N PRO A 3 -14.24 4.42 -8.95
CA PRO A 3 -13.10 3.50 -8.81
C PRO A 3 -12.18 3.47 -10.04
N GLU A 4 -12.75 3.58 -11.24
CA GLU A 4 -11.91 3.58 -12.45
C GLU A 4 -10.98 4.77 -12.48
N GLU A 5 -11.45 5.93 -12.04
CA GLU A 5 -10.61 7.12 -12.00
C GLU A 5 -9.50 6.96 -10.97
N GLN A 6 -9.84 6.38 -9.82
CA GLN A 6 -8.83 6.14 -8.79
C GLN A 6 -7.75 5.20 -9.30
N LEU A 7 -8.14 4.12 -9.96
CA LEU A 7 -7.16 3.16 -10.47
C LEU A 7 -6.28 3.81 -11.53
N GLN A 8 -6.85 4.63 -12.41
CA GLN A 8 -6.05 5.29 -13.42
C GLN A 8 -5.06 6.26 -12.80
N ARG A 9 -5.48 7.02 -11.81
CA ARG A 9 -4.57 7.95 -11.13
C ARG A 9 -3.44 7.22 -10.42
N LEU A 10 -3.75 6.08 -9.82
CA LEU A 10 -2.72 5.26 -9.19
C LEU A 10 -1.71 4.76 -10.21
N TYR A 11 -2.20 4.27 -11.35
CA TYR A 11 -1.32 3.79 -12.38
C TYR A 11 -0.40 4.90 -12.89
N VAL A 12 -0.95 6.08 -13.13
CA VAL A 12 -0.17 7.22 -13.61
C VAL A 12 0.87 7.64 -12.58
N ALA A 13 0.56 7.49 -11.30
CA ALA A 13 1.48 7.87 -10.23
C ALA A 13 2.55 6.80 -9.95
N GLY A 14 2.59 5.73 -10.75
CA GLY A 14 3.64 4.74 -10.64
C GLY A 14 3.33 3.55 -9.76
N PHE A 15 2.08 3.40 -9.34
CA PHE A 15 1.68 2.22 -8.60
C PHE A 15 1.36 1.08 -9.56
N ASP A 16 1.79 -0.13 -9.22
CA ASP A 16 1.39 -1.33 -9.93
C ASP A 16 0.10 -1.84 -9.34
N LEU A 17 -0.77 -2.37 -10.19
CA LEU A 17 -2.06 -2.90 -9.78
C LEU A 17 -2.09 -4.37 -10.11
N GLN A 18 -2.42 -5.22 -9.14
CA GLN A 18 -2.44 -6.67 -9.34
C GLN A 18 -3.62 -7.27 -8.60
N THR A 19 -4.10 -8.40 -9.12
CA THR A 19 -5.07 -9.21 -8.38
C THR A 19 -4.33 -10.38 -7.77
N PHE A 20 -4.78 -10.80 -6.59
CA PHE A 20 -4.17 -11.90 -5.86
C PHE A 20 -5.19 -13.00 -5.66
N GLU A 21 -4.79 -14.23 -5.93
CA GLU A 21 -5.71 -15.36 -5.80
C GLU A 21 -6.33 -15.47 -4.41
N ARG A 22 -5.54 -15.15 -3.39
CA ARG A 22 -6.02 -15.28 -2.02
C ARG A 22 -7.02 -14.20 -1.63
N PHE A 23 -7.07 -13.11 -2.41
CA PHE A 23 -7.96 -11.98 -2.12
C PHE A 23 -8.61 -11.53 -3.41
N PRO A 24 -9.50 -12.38 -3.98
CA PRO A 24 -10.05 -12.07 -5.31
C PRO A 24 -10.94 -10.83 -5.36
N GLN A 25 -11.47 -10.39 -4.22
CA GLN A 25 -12.33 -9.21 -4.19
C GLN A 25 -11.55 -7.92 -3.93
N ALA A 26 -10.24 -8.02 -3.80
CA ALA A 26 -9.41 -6.85 -3.54
C ALA A 26 -8.44 -6.63 -4.68
N ILE A 27 -8.00 -5.39 -4.85
CA ILE A 27 -6.96 -5.04 -5.81
C ILE A 27 -5.70 -4.73 -5.02
N GLY A 28 -4.62 -5.41 -5.34
CA GLY A 28 -3.32 -5.14 -4.73
C GLY A 28 -2.67 -3.95 -5.41
N VAL A 29 -2.15 -3.04 -4.60
CA VAL A 29 -1.45 -1.85 -5.07
C VAL A 29 -0.03 -1.92 -4.55
N LEU A 30 0.94 -1.84 -5.46
CA LEU A 30 2.34 -2.05 -5.11
C LEU A 30 3.20 -0.91 -5.64
N ARG A 31 4.19 -0.54 -4.85
CA ARG A 31 5.22 0.41 -5.27
C ARG A 31 6.37 0.32 -4.27
N ASP A 32 7.60 0.20 -4.78
CA ASP A 32 8.82 0.25 -3.97
C ASP A 32 8.83 -0.78 -2.84
N GLY A 33 8.27 -1.96 -3.09
CA GLY A 33 8.26 -3.03 -2.09
C GLY A 33 7.10 -2.99 -1.14
N CYS A 34 6.26 -1.96 -1.23
CA CYS A 34 5.10 -1.82 -0.36
C CYS A 34 3.85 -2.38 -1.01
N LEU A 35 2.88 -2.77 -0.21
CA LEU A 35 1.65 -3.38 -0.67
C LEU A 35 0.47 -2.88 0.15
N ALA A 36 -0.64 -2.64 -0.53
CA ALA A 36 -1.92 -2.37 0.11
C ALA A 36 -2.99 -3.07 -0.69
N PHE A 37 -4.10 -3.40 -0.03
CA PHE A 37 -5.25 -3.99 -0.71
C PHE A 37 -6.39 -2.98 -0.69
N LEU A 38 -7.03 -2.81 -1.85
CA LEU A 38 -8.16 -1.90 -2.00
C LEU A 38 -9.42 -2.69 -2.24
N VAL A 39 -10.51 -2.25 -1.62
CA VAL A 39 -11.83 -2.85 -1.80
C VAL A 39 -12.83 -1.72 -2.03
N PRO A 40 -13.98 -2.02 -2.67
CA PRO A 40 -15.00 -1.00 -2.84
C PRO A 40 -15.54 -0.50 -1.51
N GLY A 41 -15.77 0.79 -1.42
CA GLY A 41 -16.37 1.42 -0.27
C GLY A 41 -17.44 2.41 -0.70
N PRO A 42 -18.02 3.14 0.25
CA PRO A 42 -19.13 4.04 -0.08
C PRO A 42 -18.72 5.22 -0.96
N ASP A 43 -17.46 5.63 -0.87
CA ASP A 43 -16.99 6.79 -1.63
C ASP A 43 -15.95 6.42 -2.66
N GLY A 44 -15.95 5.17 -3.11
CA GLY A 44 -14.96 4.66 -4.04
C GLY A 44 -14.11 3.60 -3.35
N LEU A 45 -12.94 3.35 -3.92
CA LEU A 45 -12.03 2.34 -3.33
C LEU A 45 -11.46 2.85 -2.02
N GLN A 46 -11.28 1.93 -1.09
CA GLN A 46 -10.68 2.24 0.20
C GLN A 46 -9.67 1.16 0.57
N ILE A 47 -8.73 1.53 1.42
CA ILE A 47 -7.70 0.59 1.86
C ILE A 47 -8.32 -0.39 2.86
N LEU A 48 -8.09 -1.69 2.59
CA LEU A 48 -8.53 -2.74 3.51
C LEU A 48 -7.41 -2.94 4.54
N GLY A 49 -7.69 -2.59 5.78
CA GLY A 49 -6.70 -2.73 6.84
C GLY A 49 -5.58 -1.72 6.71
N ASN A 50 -4.36 -2.18 6.84
CA ASN A 50 -3.17 -1.33 6.81
C ASN A 50 -2.35 -1.57 5.58
N VAL A 51 -1.47 -0.62 5.27
CA VAL A 51 -0.43 -0.85 4.26
C VAL A 51 0.72 -1.59 4.93
N GLY A 52 1.54 -2.25 4.13
CA GLY A 52 2.66 -3.00 4.68
C GLY A 52 3.70 -3.29 3.61
N TRP A 53 4.63 -4.17 3.97
CA TRP A 53 5.68 -4.60 3.05
C TRP A 53 5.20 -5.84 2.32
N ARG A 54 5.52 -5.91 1.02
CA ARG A 54 5.14 -7.10 0.25
C ARG A 54 6.01 -8.27 0.67
N MET A 55 5.38 -9.35 1.08
CA MET A 55 6.06 -10.59 1.48
C MET A 55 5.43 -11.73 0.70
N GLY A 56 5.98 -12.00 -0.49
CA GLY A 56 5.37 -12.95 -1.41
C GLY A 56 4.07 -12.38 -1.96
N GLU A 57 2.99 -13.11 -1.75
CA GLU A 57 1.66 -12.64 -2.14
C GLU A 57 0.87 -12.15 -0.93
N SER A 58 1.59 -11.73 0.10
CA SER A 58 0.96 -11.32 1.34
C SER A 58 1.52 -9.99 1.79
N LEU A 59 0.81 -9.37 2.70
CA LEU A 59 1.18 -8.08 3.26
C LEU A 59 1.72 -8.29 4.66
N GLY A 60 2.95 -7.83 4.90
CA GLY A 60 3.54 -7.86 6.23
C GLY A 60 3.42 -6.52 6.90
N PRO A 61 2.59 -6.40 7.93
CA PRO A 61 2.46 -5.13 8.64
C PRO A 61 3.71 -4.81 9.42
N LEU A 62 3.89 -3.51 9.69
CA LEU A 62 4.98 -3.04 10.51
C LEU A 62 4.61 -3.25 11.98
N VAL A 63 5.45 -3.99 12.70
CA VAL A 63 5.21 -4.24 14.12
C VAL A 63 6.51 -4.04 14.87
N GLU A 64 6.39 -3.87 16.17
CA GLU A 64 7.54 -3.80 17.05
C GLU A 64 7.66 -5.12 17.79
N ARG A 65 8.85 -5.72 17.76
CA ARG A 65 9.07 -7.00 18.39
C ARG A 65 10.43 -6.98 19.08
N GLY A 66 10.41 -7.09 20.41
CA GLY A 66 11.66 -7.08 21.17
C GLY A 66 12.43 -5.80 21.03
N GLY A 67 11.75 -4.66 20.96
CA GLY A 67 12.40 -3.36 20.82
C GLY A 67 12.84 -3.03 19.41
N ARG A 68 12.55 -3.90 18.44
CA ARG A 68 12.95 -3.70 17.05
C ARG A 68 11.72 -3.62 16.17
N LYS A 69 11.80 -2.82 15.12
CA LYS A 69 10.72 -2.71 14.15
C LYS A 69 10.97 -3.68 13.01
N VAL A 70 9.94 -4.46 12.69
CA VAL A 70 10.05 -5.48 11.66
C VAL A 70 8.74 -5.56 10.90
N PHE A 71 8.81 -6.11 9.68
CA PHE A 71 7.63 -6.49 8.92
C PHE A 71 7.47 -7.99 9.08
N VAL A 72 6.27 -8.43 9.41
CA VAL A 72 6.04 -9.84 9.74
C VAL A 72 4.85 -10.40 8.97
N HIS A 73 5.04 -11.58 8.40
CA HIS A 73 3.94 -12.36 7.86
C HIS A 73 4.23 -13.82 8.22
N LYS A 74 3.37 -14.38 9.09
CA LYS A 74 3.54 -15.73 9.58
C LYS A 74 4.91 -15.84 10.24
N GLN A 75 5.78 -16.71 9.72
CA GLN A 75 7.11 -16.90 10.31
C GLN A 75 8.18 -16.07 9.65
N GLU A 76 7.83 -15.36 8.58
CA GLU A 76 8.80 -14.53 7.88
C GLU A 76 8.91 -13.16 8.54
N VAL A 77 10.13 -12.68 8.70
CA VAL A 77 10.43 -11.41 9.33
C VAL A 77 11.43 -10.67 8.47
N ILE A 78 11.12 -9.42 8.17
CA ILE A 78 12.01 -8.54 7.43
C ILE A 78 12.28 -7.32 8.30
N GLU A 79 13.55 -6.98 8.44
CA GLU A 79 13.91 -5.83 9.25
C GLU A 79 13.34 -4.55 8.64
N ALA A 80 12.70 -3.74 9.48
CA ALA A 80 12.15 -2.45 9.04
C ALA A 80 13.20 -1.38 9.27
N THR A 81 14.11 -1.25 8.29
CA THR A 81 15.14 -0.23 8.38
C THR A 81 14.51 1.16 8.28
N PRO A 82 15.22 2.21 8.72
CA PRO A 82 14.68 3.57 8.58
C PRO A 82 14.28 3.90 7.15
N GLU A 83 15.06 3.42 6.16
CA GLU A 83 14.76 3.66 4.75
C GLU A 83 13.45 2.97 4.35
N ARG A 84 13.26 1.74 4.81
CA ARG A 84 12.02 1.02 4.48
C ARG A 84 10.82 1.65 5.14
N ILE A 85 10.98 2.12 6.37
CA ILE A 85 9.89 2.80 7.06
C ILE A 85 9.53 4.09 6.34
N ALA A 86 10.54 4.87 5.91
CA ALA A 86 10.29 6.10 5.16
C ALA A 86 9.58 5.81 3.85
N THR A 87 9.99 4.74 3.17
CA THR A 87 9.35 4.32 1.92
C THR A 87 7.89 3.96 2.15
N LEU A 88 7.61 3.23 3.23
CA LEU A 88 6.24 2.85 3.57
C LEU A 88 5.38 4.06 3.87
N GLU A 89 5.93 5.03 4.61
CA GLU A 89 5.18 6.24 4.94
C GLU A 89 4.85 7.04 3.68
N ARG A 90 5.81 7.14 2.75
CA ARG A 90 5.55 7.83 1.48
C ARG A 90 4.50 7.09 0.66
N PHE A 91 4.60 5.76 0.62
CA PHE A 91 3.61 4.93 -0.07
C PHE A 91 2.21 5.18 0.49
N ARG A 92 2.08 5.13 1.82
CA ARG A 92 0.78 5.34 2.47
C ARG A 92 0.24 6.73 2.19
N SER A 93 1.08 7.73 2.32
CA SER A 93 0.65 9.12 2.15
C SER A 93 0.18 9.39 0.72
N ASP A 94 0.96 8.94 -0.26
CA ASP A 94 0.59 9.13 -1.66
C ASP A 94 -0.68 8.37 -2.01
N LEU A 95 -0.79 7.13 -1.53
CA LEU A 95 -1.96 6.32 -1.82
C LEU A 95 -3.23 6.96 -1.25
N LYS A 96 -3.17 7.41 0.00
CA LYS A 96 -4.32 8.05 0.62
C LYS A 96 -4.72 9.34 -0.10
N ALA A 97 -3.73 10.12 -0.50
CA ALA A 97 -4.01 11.37 -1.20
C ALA A 97 -4.74 11.11 -2.51
N ILE A 98 -4.25 10.12 -3.27
CA ILE A 98 -4.87 9.80 -4.55
C ILE A 98 -6.29 9.28 -4.35
N LEU A 99 -6.49 8.41 -3.35
CA LEU A 99 -7.82 7.85 -3.10
C LEU A 99 -8.82 8.93 -2.68
N ARG A 100 -8.35 10.02 -2.05
CA ARG A 100 -9.20 11.13 -1.69
C ARG A 100 -9.45 12.10 -2.85
N GLY A 101 -8.83 11.87 -4.00
CA GLY A 101 -8.97 12.75 -5.13
C GLY A 101 -7.96 13.89 -5.16
N GLU A 102 -6.98 13.86 -4.27
CA GLU A 102 -5.91 14.85 -4.27
C GLU A 102 -4.80 14.40 -5.18
N GLU A 103 -4.06 15.35 -5.71
CA GLU A 103 -2.89 14.97 -6.50
C GLU A 103 -1.78 14.55 -5.57
N ALA A 104 -1.07 13.52 -5.98
CA ALA A 104 0.12 13.11 -5.24
C ALA A 104 1.11 14.27 -5.30
N ILE A 105 1.66 14.53 -4.19
CA ILE A 105 2.53 15.65 -4.09
C ILE A 105 3.80 15.40 -4.76
N GLN A 106 4.03 16.06 -5.41
CA GLN A 106 5.22 15.80 -5.93
C GLN A 106 5.87 16.90 -6.37
N GLU A 107 5.43 16.86 -6.24
CA GLU A 107 5.87 17.51 -6.75
C GLU A 107 6.18 18.50 -6.70
N GLN A 108 6.36 18.73 -6.29
CA GLN A 108 6.65 19.60 -6.23
C GLN A 108 7.49 20.02 -6.18
N ARG A 109 7.80 19.96 -6.19
CA ARG A 109 8.48 20.32 -6.22
C ARG A 109 9.24 20.58 -6.15
#